data_3871f0a072c4e923d7468f81f3450d4b
#
_entry.id   3871f0a072c4e923d7468f81f3450d4b
#
_cell.length_a   1.000
_cell.length_b   1.000
_cell.length_c   1.000
_cell.angle_alpha   90.00
_cell.angle_beta   90.00
_cell.angle_gamma   90.00
#
_symmetry.space_group_name_H-M   'P 1'
#
loop_
_entity.id
_entity.type
_entity.pdbx_description
1 polymer ?
#
loop_
_entity_poly.entity_id
_entity_poly.type
_entity_poly.pdbx_seq_one_letter_code
_entity_poly.pdbx_strand_id
1 'polypeptide(L)'
;AYVLNTATTNEIKWRRAAAGLSKELERSTALGVGALCFHPGAATGGDRSAAFQRVARAIVQALEAVEGRTRVLVENTAGAGLTVGRTAEEVGAILSQIPPALRSRTGYGLDTCHLFAAGHPIGLSAAALRGVLDQFENAAGSPPAFFHLNDSEGALGSNKDRHMLIGEGQIGQEPFRWLLADPRSAEVPLILETPQQNYEVADDDPSPDPFDLRMVKLLRSWT
;
A
#
# COMPACT_ATOMS: atom_id res chain seq x y z
N ALA A 1 -5.64 -3.12 7.01
CA ALA A 1 -5.81 -4.29 7.91
C ALA A 1 -4.45 -4.81 8.37
N TYR A 2 -3.84 -4.12 9.29
CA TYR A 2 -2.46 -4.31 9.76
C TYR A 2 -2.14 -5.71 10.36
N VAL A 3 -3.15 -6.46 10.81
CA VAL A 3 -2.95 -7.71 11.56
C VAL A 3 -3.08 -8.96 10.70
N LEU A 4 -3.39 -8.83 9.43
CA LEU A 4 -3.66 -9.98 8.55
C LEU A 4 -2.38 -10.48 7.90
N ASN A 5 -2.02 -11.76 8.11
CA ASN A 5 -0.96 -12.41 7.37
C ASN A 5 -1.55 -13.45 6.41
N THR A 6 -1.91 -13.01 5.20
CA THR A 6 -2.46 -13.89 4.17
C THR A 6 -1.38 -14.70 3.42
N ALA A 7 -0.10 -14.41 3.66
CA ALA A 7 1.04 -15.10 3.08
C ALA A 7 1.55 -16.29 3.92
N THR A 8 1.06 -16.45 5.16
CA THR A 8 1.56 -17.46 6.11
C THR A 8 1.38 -18.90 5.64
N THR A 9 2.35 -19.77 5.98
CA THR A 9 2.27 -21.22 5.74
C THR A 9 1.41 -21.97 6.77
N ASN A 10 1.10 -21.34 7.91
CA ASN A 10 0.26 -21.92 8.94
C ASN A 10 -1.21 -21.84 8.51
N GLU A 11 -1.81 -22.97 8.18
CA GLU A 11 -3.18 -23.04 7.64
C GLU A 11 -4.23 -22.46 8.59
N ILE A 12 -4.10 -22.64 9.91
CA ILE A 12 -5.04 -22.08 10.89
C ILE A 12 -4.95 -20.54 10.90
N LYS A 13 -3.72 -20.00 10.92
CA LYS A 13 -3.50 -18.55 10.86
C LYS A 13 -3.96 -17.98 9.51
N TRP A 14 -3.69 -18.70 8.41
CA TRP A 14 -4.14 -18.29 7.08
C TRP A 14 -5.67 -18.19 7.00
N ARG A 15 -6.40 -19.22 7.47
CA ARG A 15 -7.88 -19.19 7.48
C ARG A 15 -8.43 -18.02 8.28
N ARG A 16 -7.82 -17.71 9.43
CA ARG A 16 -8.20 -16.53 10.24
C ARG A 16 -7.93 -15.24 9.50
N ALA A 17 -6.77 -15.11 8.83
CA ALA A 17 -6.42 -13.93 8.05
C ALA A 17 -7.37 -13.75 6.85
N ALA A 18 -7.65 -14.81 6.09
CA ALA A 18 -8.58 -14.77 4.96
C ALA A 18 -10.02 -14.42 5.40
N ALA A 19 -10.50 -15.00 6.50
CA ALA A 19 -11.79 -14.65 7.07
C ALA A 19 -11.83 -13.19 7.56
N GLY A 20 -10.73 -12.71 8.16
CA GLY A 20 -10.59 -11.32 8.56
C GLY A 20 -10.65 -10.37 7.35
N LEU A 21 -9.96 -10.69 6.25
CA LEU A 21 -10.03 -9.90 5.01
C LEU A 21 -11.45 -9.84 4.45
N SER A 22 -12.17 -10.99 4.42
CA SER A 22 -13.56 -11.03 3.98
C SER A 22 -14.44 -10.15 4.86
N LYS A 23 -14.22 -10.16 6.19
CA LYS A 23 -15.01 -9.36 7.13
C LYS A 23 -14.74 -7.86 7.00
N GLU A 24 -13.48 -7.46 6.77
CA GLU A 24 -13.14 -6.06 6.51
C GLU A 24 -13.73 -5.59 5.16
N LEU A 25 -13.73 -6.45 4.13
CA LEU A 25 -14.36 -6.14 2.85
C LEU A 25 -15.87 -5.98 3.00
N GLU A 26 -16.54 -6.84 3.78
CA GLU A 26 -17.97 -6.71 4.10
C GLU A 26 -18.29 -5.37 4.78
N ARG A 27 -17.50 -5.00 5.80
CA ARG A 27 -17.65 -3.72 6.52
C ARG A 27 -17.42 -2.52 5.58
N SER A 28 -16.34 -2.56 4.80
CA SER A 28 -16.03 -1.50 3.84
C SER A 28 -17.14 -1.34 2.80
N THR A 29 -17.70 -2.45 2.31
CA THR A 29 -18.82 -2.45 1.37
C THR A 29 -20.07 -1.87 2.00
N ALA A 30 -20.41 -2.26 3.24
CA ALA A 30 -21.56 -1.74 3.96
C ALA A 30 -21.45 -0.21 4.22
N LEU A 31 -20.24 0.29 4.42
CA LEU A 31 -19.96 1.72 4.59
C LEU A 31 -19.89 2.49 3.26
N GLY A 32 -20.00 1.82 2.11
CA GLY A 32 -19.86 2.44 0.80
C GLY A 32 -18.44 2.88 0.44
N VAL A 33 -17.41 2.33 1.11
CA VAL A 33 -16.00 2.63 0.82
C VAL A 33 -15.61 2.02 -0.52
N GLY A 34 -14.94 2.79 -1.37
CA GLY A 34 -14.59 2.38 -2.74
C GLY A 34 -13.52 1.29 -2.80
N ALA A 35 -12.61 1.25 -1.84
CA ALA A 35 -11.52 0.27 -1.79
C ALA A 35 -11.06 -0.02 -0.36
N LEU A 36 -10.61 -1.25 -0.14
CA LEU A 36 -9.93 -1.72 1.06
C LEU A 36 -8.50 -2.06 0.67
N CYS A 37 -7.49 -1.40 1.26
CA CYS A 37 -6.10 -1.78 1.10
C CYS A 37 -5.61 -2.63 2.27
N PHE A 38 -4.59 -3.46 2.01
CA PHE A 38 -3.95 -4.27 3.04
C PHE A 38 -2.53 -4.69 2.65
N HIS A 39 -1.68 -4.87 3.65
CA HIS A 39 -0.39 -5.53 3.47
C HIS A 39 -0.58 -7.04 3.30
N PRO A 40 0.03 -7.68 2.30
CA PRO A 40 -0.17 -9.11 2.02
C PRO A 40 0.38 -10.03 3.11
N GLY A 41 1.27 -9.51 3.98
CA GLY A 41 1.86 -10.25 5.09
C GLY A 41 3.23 -10.83 4.77
N ALA A 42 3.67 -11.84 5.55
CA ALA A 42 4.99 -12.43 5.49
C ALA A 42 4.94 -13.93 5.21
N ALA A 43 5.82 -14.41 4.33
CA ALA A 43 6.03 -15.81 4.02
C ALA A 43 6.77 -16.51 5.17
N THR A 44 6.04 -16.97 6.18
CA THR A 44 6.59 -17.58 7.40
C THR A 44 7.17 -18.98 7.13
N GLY A 45 8.27 -19.01 6.41
CA GLY A 45 8.92 -20.22 5.93
C GLY A 45 8.41 -20.67 4.53
N GLY A 46 9.28 -21.28 3.77
CA GLY A 46 8.94 -21.88 2.48
C GLY A 46 9.10 -20.97 1.26
N ASP A 47 8.57 -21.45 0.17
CA ASP A 47 8.65 -20.83 -1.14
C ASP A 47 7.83 -19.52 -1.19
N ARG A 48 8.46 -18.43 -1.66
CA ARG A 48 7.81 -17.14 -1.88
C ARG A 48 6.70 -17.21 -2.92
N SER A 49 6.88 -18.02 -3.98
CA SER A 49 5.84 -18.21 -4.99
C SER A 49 4.57 -18.80 -4.39
N ALA A 50 4.69 -19.79 -3.51
CA ALA A 50 3.55 -20.32 -2.76
C ALA A 50 2.93 -19.30 -1.80
N ALA A 51 3.71 -18.31 -1.31
CA ALA A 51 3.15 -17.21 -0.52
C ALA A 51 2.26 -16.29 -1.37
N PHE A 52 2.66 -15.97 -2.61
CA PHE A 52 1.83 -15.18 -3.53
C PHE A 52 0.51 -15.90 -3.84
N GLN A 53 0.54 -17.22 -4.02
CA GLN A 53 -0.67 -18.04 -4.21
C GLN A 53 -1.61 -17.97 -3.01
N ARG A 54 -1.07 -18.00 -1.78
CA ARG A 54 -1.88 -17.89 -0.56
C ARG A 54 -2.54 -16.52 -0.44
N VAL A 55 -1.82 -15.44 -0.77
CA VAL A 55 -2.38 -14.08 -0.79
C VAL A 55 -3.50 -13.98 -1.82
N ALA A 56 -3.26 -14.40 -3.07
CA ALA A 56 -4.26 -14.39 -4.13
C ALA A 56 -5.51 -15.20 -3.74
N ARG A 57 -5.34 -16.39 -3.15
CA ARG A 57 -6.45 -17.22 -2.65
C ARG A 57 -7.28 -16.51 -1.60
N ALA A 58 -6.65 -15.76 -0.68
CA ALA A 58 -7.37 -14.99 0.33
C ALA A 58 -8.18 -13.83 -0.28
N ILE A 59 -7.62 -13.14 -1.29
CA ILE A 59 -8.32 -12.10 -2.05
C ILE A 59 -9.53 -12.68 -2.77
N VAL A 60 -9.34 -13.78 -3.50
CA VAL A 60 -10.42 -14.47 -4.24
C VAL A 60 -11.53 -14.88 -3.29
N GLN A 61 -11.19 -15.54 -2.17
CA GLN A 61 -12.17 -15.92 -1.15
C GLN A 61 -12.98 -14.73 -0.63
N ALA A 62 -12.33 -13.58 -0.36
CA ALA A 62 -13.02 -12.38 0.11
C ALA A 62 -13.96 -11.82 -0.95
N LEU A 63 -13.53 -11.75 -2.21
CA LEU A 63 -14.30 -11.21 -3.32
C LEU A 63 -15.50 -12.09 -3.71
N GLU A 64 -15.37 -13.41 -3.58
CA GLU A 64 -16.45 -14.36 -3.81
C GLU A 64 -17.49 -14.37 -2.67
N ALA A 65 -17.02 -14.12 -1.43
CA ALA A 65 -17.90 -14.08 -0.26
C ALA A 65 -18.69 -12.77 -0.11
N VAL A 66 -18.20 -11.67 -0.72
CA VAL A 66 -18.78 -10.34 -0.54
C VAL A 66 -19.12 -9.73 -1.89
N GLU A 67 -20.39 -9.62 -2.18
CA GLU A 67 -20.90 -8.91 -3.35
C GLU A 67 -20.71 -7.39 -3.18
N GLY A 68 -20.58 -6.66 -4.30
CA GLY A 68 -20.48 -5.19 -4.31
C GLY A 68 -19.37 -4.66 -5.18
N ARG A 69 -19.10 -3.35 -5.06
CA ARG A 69 -18.13 -2.64 -5.89
C ARG A 69 -16.80 -2.35 -5.17
N THR A 70 -16.74 -2.53 -3.87
CA THR A 70 -15.53 -2.29 -3.09
C THR A 70 -14.40 -3.17 -3.61
N ARG A 71 -13.27 -2.54 -3.92
CA ARG A 71 -12.06 -3.22 -4.42
C ARG A 71 -11.19 -3.69 -3.27
N VAL A 72 -10.43 -4.76 -3.48
CA VAL A 72 -9.35 -5.20 -2.57
C VAL A 72 -8.02 -4.85 -3.21
N LEU A 73 -7.24 -3.99 -2.57
CA LEU A 73 -5.98 -3.47 -3.08
C LEU A 73 -4.81 -3.99 -2.25
N VAL A 74 -3.80 -4.54 -2.94
CA VAL A 74 -2.54 -4.94 -2.33
C VAL A 74 -1.65 -3.71 -2.20
N GLU A 75 -1.17 -3.43 -1.01
CA GLU A 75 -0.17 -2.39 -0.80
C GLU A 75 1.25 -2.97 -0.88
N ASN A 76 2.17 -2.24 -1.52
CA ASN A 76 3.58 -2.61 -1.46
C ASN A 76 4.12 -2.51 -0.03
N THR A 77 5.15 -3.29 0.29
CA THR A 77 5.71 -3.36 1.64
C THR A 77 7.17 -2.91 1.69
N ALA A 78 7.61 -2.44 2.84
CA ALA A 78 8.99 -2.00 3.08
C ALA A 78 10.05 -3.12 3.00
N GLY A 79 9.62 -4.40 2.91
CA GLY A 79 10.52 -5.52 2.72
C GLY A 79 11.13 -6.09 4.02
N ALA A 80 10.58 -5.75 5.20
CA ALA A 80 11.07 -6.26 6.46
C ALA A 80 10.94 -7.79 6.56
N GLY A 81 12.02 -8.47 6.89
CA GLY A 81 12.04 -9.92 7.09
C GLY A 81 11.55 -10.72 5.87
N LEU A 82 10.47 -11.47 6.04
CA LEU A 82 9.87 -12.31 5.00
C LEU A 82 8.59 -11.70 4.41
N THR A 83 8.35 -10.41 4.57
CA THR A 83 7.19 -9.74 3.96
C THR A 83 7.21 -9.92 2.43
N VAL A 84 6.03 -10.03 1.85
CA VAL A 84 5.84 -10.14 0.39
C VAL A 84 5.18 -8.85 -0.14
N GLY A 85 5.31 -8.60 -1.46
CA GLY A 85 4.78 -7.38 -2.07
C GLY A 85 5.76 -6.20 -2.07
N ARG A 86 7.06 -6.44 -1.83
CA ARG A 86 8.08 -5.38 -1.82
C ARG A 86 8.53 -4.94 -3.21
N THR A 87 8.41 -5.79 -4.23
CA THR A 87 8.83 -5.48 -5.60
C THR A 87 7.65 -5.53 -6.56
N ALA A 88 7.83 -4.93 -7.74
CA ALA A 88 6.85 -4.94 -8.82
C ALA A 88 6.47 -6.37 -9.23
N GLU A 89 7.47 -7.25 -9.36
CA GLU A 89 7.28 -8.65 -9.73
C GLU A 89 6.45 -9.40 -8.69
N GLU A 90 6.65 -9.13 -7.40
CA GLU A 90 5.89 -9.77 -6.32
C GLU A 90 4.43 -9.33 -6.33
N VAL A 91 4.16 -8.03 -6.52
CA VAL A 91 2.80 -7.49 -6.64
C VAL A 91 2.12 -8.05 -7.89
N GLY A 92 2.83 -8.02 -9.03
CA GLY A 92 2.34 -8.60 -10.29
C GLY A 92 2.07 -10.11 -10.18
N ALA A 93 2.95 -10.87 -9.50
CA ALA A 93 2.76 -12.29 -9.26
C ALA A 93 1.54 -12.62 -8.41
N ILE A 94 1.20 -11.78 -7.43
CA ILE A 94 -0.03 -11.91 -6.65
C ILE A 94 -1.25 -11.63 -7.55
N LEU A 95 -1.27 -10.50 -8.24
CA LEU A 95 -2.43 -10.04 -9.02
C LEU A 95 -2.70 -10.93 -10.25
N SER A 96 -1.66 -11.48 -10.88
CA SER A 96 -1.80 -12.36 -12.06
C SER A 96 -2.58 -13.63 -11.74
N GLN A 97 -2.62 -14.07 -10.49
CA GLN A 97 -3.34 -15.27 -10.04
C GLN A 97 -4.83 -15.02 -9.75
N ILE A 98 -5.28 -13.77 -9.80
CA ILE A 98 -6.70 -13.43 -9.63
C ILE A 98 -7.46 -13.79 -10.91
N PRO A 99 -8.56 -14.57 -10.82
CA PRO A 99 -9.40 -14.89 -11.96
C PRO A 99 -9.87 -13.66 -12.74
N PRO A 100 -9.92 -13.71 -14.09
CA PRO A 100 -10.32 -12.56 -14.91
C PRO A 100 -11.64 -11.88 -14.46
N ALA A 101 -12.62 -12.69 -14.06
CA ALA A 101 -13.92 -12.20 -13.59
C ALA A 101 -13.86 -11.31 -12.32
N LEU A 102 -12.79 -11.43 -11.51
CA LEU A 102 -12.61 -10.68 -10.26
C LEU A 102 -11.59 -9.54 -10.39
N ARG A 103 -10.85 -9.45 -11.50
CA ARG A 103 -9.77 -8.46 -11.67
C ARG A 103 -10.25 -7.01 -11.58
N SER A 104 -11.46 -6.71 -12.02
CA SER A 104 -12.03 -5.37 -11.90
C SER A 104 -12.22 -4.90 -10.45
N ARG A 105 -12.25 -5.85 -9.50
CA ARG A 105 -12.36 -5.59 -8.07
C ARG A 105 -11.03 -5.75 -7.33
N THR A 106 -9.91 -5.81 -8.04
CA THR A 106 -8.57 -5.88 -7.44
C THR A 106 -7.67 -4.79 -7.99
N GLY A 107 -6.48 -4.68 -7.42
CA GLY A 107 -5.44 -3.77 -7.84
C GLY A 107 -4.39 -3.63 -6.75
N TYR A 108 -3.62 -2.58 -6.85
CA TYR A 108 -2.58 -2.28 -5.86
C TYR A 108 -2.50 -0.78 -5.59
N GLY A 109 -1.84 -0.43 -4.51
CA GLY A 109 -1.42 0.93 -4.20
C GLY A 109 0.05 0.97 -3.83
N LEU A 110 0.62 2.15 -3.83
CA LEU A 110 2.03 2.38 -3.54
C LEU A 110 2.19 3.36 -2.38
N ASP A 111 2.92 2.92 -1.37
CA ASP A 111 3.43 3.76 -0.29
C ASP A 111 4.87 4.19 -0.61
N THR A 112 5.13 5.49 -0.54
CA THR A 112 6.45 6.07 -0.86
C THR A 112 7.52 5.71 0.17
N CYS A 113 7.18 5.63 1.45
CA CYS A 113 8.09 5.15 2.49
C CYS A 113 8.46 3.69 2.25
N HIS A 114 7.48 2.85 1.93
CA HIS A 114 7.72 1.42 1.65
C HIS A 114 8.58 1.22 0.39
N LEU A 115 8.32 1.96 -0.69
CA LEU A 115 9.18 1.93 -1.88
C LEU A 115 10.63 2.24 -1.52
N PHE A 116 10.85 3.34 -0.81
CA PHE A 116 12.19 3.79 -0.43
C PHE A 116 12.87 2.79 0.51
N ALA A 117 12.16 2.35 1.54
CA ALA A 117 12.68 1.37 2.50
C ALA A 117 12.98 0.01 1.86
N ALA A 118 12.21 -0.40 0.83
CA ALA A 118 12.47 -1.62 0.06
C ALA A 118 13.66 -1.50 -0.92
N GLY A 119 14.21 -0.29 -1.12
CA GLY A 119 15.38 -0.04 -1.95
C GLY A 119 15.07 0.49 -3.35
N HIS A 120 13.83 0.87 -3.63
CA HIS A 120 13.49 1.52 -4.89
C HIS A 120 14.02 2.96 -4.91
N PRO A 121 14.77 3.38 -5.95
CA PRO A 121 15.50 4.64 -5.96
C PRO A 121 14.61 5.85 -6.29
N ILE A 122 13.47 5.97 -5.64
CA ILE A 122 12.47 7.03 -5.90
C ILE A 122 12.98 8.44 -5.56
N GLY A 123 14.00 8.54 -4.69
CA GLY A 123 14.62 9.80 -4.29
C GLY A 123 15.77 10.27 -5.20
N LEU A 124 16.21 9.45 -6.17
CA LEU A 124 17.40 9.75 -6.96
C LEU A 124 17.16 10.81 -8.04
N SER A 125 16.05 10.71 -8.76
CA SER A 125 15.64 11.64 -9.81
C SER A 125 14.19 11.39 -10.23
N ALA A 126 13.56 12.36 -10.91
CA ALA A 126 12.24 12.19 -11.51
C ALA A 126 12.17 11.00 -12.50
N ALA A 127 13.25 10.77 -13.25
CA ALA A 127 13.34 9.63 -14.18
C ALA A 127 13.41 8.29 -13.42
N ALA A 128 14.15 8.24 -12.31
CA ALA A 128 14.22 7.04 -11.47
C ALA A 128 12.87 6.71 -10.81
N LEU A 129 12.18 7.72 -10.26
CA LEU A 129 10.83 7.56 -9.73
C LEU A 129 9.89 7.01 -10.81
N ARG A 130 9.86 7.63 -11.99
CA ARG A 130 9.01 7.18 -13.11
C ARG A 130 9.32 5.75 -13.51
N GLY A 131 10.61 5.38 -13.59
CA GLY A 131 11.03 4.02 -13.89
C GLY A 131 10.52 2.99 -12.87
N VAL A 132 10.46 3.34 -11.58
CA VAL A 132 9.87 2.49 -10.54
C VAL A 132 8.36 2.34 -10.77
N LEU A 133 7.64 3.44 -11.03
CA LEU A 133 6.21 3.39 -11.31
C LEU A 133 5.89 2.56 -12.56
N ASP A 134 6.71 2.69 -13.62
CA ASP A 134 6.58 1.89 -14.85
C ASP A 134 6.77 0.40 -14.57
N GLN A 135 7.72 0.02 -13.72
CA GLN A 135 7.92 -1.38 -13.33
C GLN A 135 6.68 -1.98 -12.65
N PHE A 136 6.10 -1.25 -11.70
CA PHE A 136 4.88 -1.70 -11.00
C PHE A 136 3.68 -1.77 -11.95
N GLU A 137 3.47 -0.77 -12.78
CA GLU A 137 2.38 -0.74 -13.75
C GLU A 137 2.50 -1.88 -14.77
N ASN A 138 3.70 -2.11 -15.31
CA ASN A 138 3.95 -3.21 -16.26
C ASN A 138 3.73 -4.59 -15.62
N ALA A 139 4.20 -4.79 -14.39
CA ALA A 139 4.06 -6.06 -13.68
C ALA A 139 2.61 -6.35 -13.28
N ALA A 140 1.87 -5.34 -12.85
CA ALA A 140 0.47 -5.45 -12.44
C ALA A 140 -0.53 -5.39 -13.60
N GLY A 141 -0.11 -4.85 -14.77
CA GLY A 141 -0.94 -4.65 -15.95
C GLY A 141 -1.95 -3.49 -15.83
N SER A 142 -1.76 -2.62 -14.83
CA SER A 142 -2.59 -1.43 -14.60
C SER A 142 -1.83 -0.42 -13.73
N PRO A 143 -2.16 0.89 -13.78
CA PRO A 143 -1.59 1.87 -12.88
C PRO A 143 -2.02 1.62 -11.42
N PRO A 144 -1.30 2.22 -10.44
CA PRO A 144 -1.68 2.13 -9.04
C PRO A 144 -3.05 2.80 -8.80
N ALA A 145 -3.82 2.25 -7.87
CA ALA A 145 -5.15 2.73 -7.54
C ALA A 145 -5.16 3.83 -6.46
N PHE A 146 -4.06 4.02 -5.76
CA PHE A 146 -3.83 5.08 -4.78
C PHE A 146 -2.33 5.23 -4.50
N PHE A 147 -1.96 6.32 -3.84
CA PHE A 147 -0.65 6.48 -3.22
C PHE A 147 -0.82 6.86 -1.74
N HIS A 148 -0.06 6.18 -0.86
CA HIS A 148 0.26 6.71 0.46
C HIS A 148 1.50 7.59 0.34
N LEU A 149 1.36 8.84 0.80
CA LEU A 149 2.41 9.85 0.73
C LEU A 149 3.07 9.99 2.10
N ASN A 150 4.12 9.22 2.31
CA ASN A 150 4.87 9.18 3.56
C ASN A 150 6.36 9.35 3.29
N ASP A 151 7.03 10.24 4.03
CA ASP A 151 8.48 10.27 4.05
C ASP A 151 9.01 9.12 4.93
N SER A 152 10.29 8.84 4.89
CA SER A 152 10.89 7.70 5.57
C SER A 152 11.91 8.13 6.62
N GLU A 153 11.78 7.62 7.85
CA GLU A 153 12.85 7.73 8.85
C GLU A 153 14.10 6.94 8.42
N GLY A 154 13.88 5.77 7.83
CA GLY A 154 14.94 4.86 7.41
C GLY A 154 15.59 5.27 6.09
N ALA A 155 16.87 4.91 5.92
CA ALA A 155 17.58 5.11 4.67
C ALA A 155 17.06 4.19 3.56
N LEU A 156 17.43 4.49 2.31
CA LEU A 156 17.15 3.66 1.15
C LEU A 156 17.59 2.21 1.38
N GLY A 157 16.67 1.27 1.20
CA GLY A 157 16.95 -0.16 1.38
C GLY A 157 17.05 -0.62 2.83
N SER A 158 16.64 0.21 3.80
CA SER A 158 16.70 -0.11 5.24
C SER A 158 15.73 -1.21 5.66
N ASN A 159 14.70 -1.49 4.86
CA ASN A 159 13.55 -2.34 5.19
C ASN A 159 12.81 -1.93 6.48
N LYS A 160 12.91 -0.64 6.85
CA LYS A 160 12.24 -0.07 8.01
C LYS A 160 10.97 0.65 7.57
N ASP A 161 9.85 0.14 8.00
CA ASP A 161 8.56 0.80 7.88
C ASP A 161 8.40 1.78 9.04
N ARG A 162 8.80 3.03 8.81
CA ARG A 162 8.69 4.15 9.76
C ARG A 162 8.43 5.42 8.99
N HIS A 163 7.19 5.86 9.05
CA HIS A 163 6.73 7.07 8.38
C HIS A 163 7.25 8.33 9.06
N MET A 164 7.51 9.35 8.26
CA MET A 164 7.86 10.71 8.67
C MET A 164 6.98 11.71 7.95
N LEU A 165 6.91 12.92 8.49
CA LEU A 165 6.28 14.05 7.80
C LEU A 165 7.06 14.36 6.51
N ILE A 166 6.34 14.71 5.45
CA ILE A 166 6.92 14.95 4.12
C ILE A 166 7.97 16.06 4.20
N GLY A 167 9.18 15.73 3.77
CA GLY A 167 10.36 16.61 3.78
C GLY A 167 11.14 16.61 5.10
N GLU A 168 10.73 15.82 6.09
CA GLU A 168 11.43 15.68 7.37
C GLU A 168 12.15 14.32 7.49
N GLY A 169 12.02 13.44 6.50
CA GLY A 169 12.67 12.14 6.42
C GLY A 169 13.79 12.09 5.38
N GLN A 170 14.15 10.87 5.01
CA GLN A 170 15.27 10.56 4.12
C GLN A 170 14.90 10.64 2.62
N ILE A 171 13.61 10.69 2.29
CA ILE A 171 13.13 10.86 0.91
C ILE A 171 13.25 12.34 0.51
N GLY A 172 12.86 13.26 1.41
CA GLY A 172 12.84 14.70 1.17
C GLY A 172 11.67 15.16 0.29
N GLN A 173 11.59 16.43 -0.05
CA GLN A 173 10.42 17.02 -0.72
C GLN A 173 10.35 16.77 -2.23
N GLU A 174 11.50 16.75 -2.92
CA GLU A 174 11.54 16.71 -4.38
C GLU A 174 10.87 15.48 -4.99
N PRO A 175 11.02 14.24 -4.46
CA PRO A 175 10.33 13.07 -4.99
C PRO A 175 8.80 13.17 -4.95
N PHE A 176 8.26 13.84 -3.94
CA PHE A 176 6.81 14.10 -3.85
C PHE A 176 6.34 15.10 -4.91
N ARG A 177 7.16 16.13 -5.23
CA ARG A 177 6.87 17.04 -6.36
C ARG A 177 6.85 16.31 -7.69
N TRP A 178 7.82 15.40 -7.91
CA TRP A 178 7.86 14.60 -9.12
C TRP A 178 6.67 13.65 -9.20
N LEU A 179 6.27 13.04 -8.08
CA LEU A 179 5.10 12.16 -8.04
C LEU A 179 3.80 12.92 -8.33
N LEU A 180 3.61 14.11 -7.73
CA LEU A 180 2.44 14.95 -8.00
C LEU A 180 2.36 15.41 -9.47
N ALA A 181 3.49 15.54 -10.14
CA ALA A 181 3.56 15.86 -11.57
C ALA A 181 3.40 14.63 -12.49
N ASP A 182 3.41 13.40 -11.96
CA ASP A 182 3.22 12.18 -12.75
C ASP A 182 1.72 11.96 -13.02
N PRO A 183 1.30 11.69 -14.27
CA PRO A 183 -0.12 11.54 -14.60
C PRO A 183 -0.84 10.43 -13.83
N ARG A 184 -0.11 9.43 -13.31
CA ARG A 184 -0.70 8.34 -12.52
C ARG A 184 -1.22 8.80 -11.15
N SER A 185 -0.77 9.94 -10.64
CA SER A 185 -1.27 10.52 -9.38
C SER A 185 -2.49 11.43 -9.55
N ALA A 186 -2.80 11.87 -10.79
CA ALA A 186 -3.78 12.91 -11.04
C ALA A 186 -5.23 12.50 -10.69
N GLU A 187 -5.58 11.23 -10.89
CA GLU A 187 -6.97 10.74 -10.79
C GLU A 187 -7.16 9.70 -9.67
N VAL A 188 -6.16 9.55 -8.79
CA VAL A 188 -6.22 8.56 -7.70
C VAL A 188 -6.13 9.22 -6.33
N PRO A 189 -6.68 8.59 -5.28
CA PRO A 189 -6.50 9.09 -3.92
C PRO A 189 -5.02 9.20 -3.53
N LEU A 190 -4.65 10.36 -2.97
CA LEU A 190 -3.37 10.64 -2.35
C LEU A 190 -3.62 10.76 -0.84
N ILE A 191 -3.08 9.85 -0.07
CA ILE A 191 -3.43 9.66 1.34
C ILE A 191 -2.19 9.83 2.19
N LEU A 192 -2.31 10.58 3.28
CA LEU A 192 -1.28 10.72 4.30
C LEU A 192 -1.49 9.66 5.39
N GLU A 193 -0.45 8.95 5.75
CA GLU A 193 -0.36 8.11 6.95
C GLU A 193 0.83 8.56 7.81
N THR A 194 1.09 9.86 7.77
CA THR A 194 2.16 10.50 8.54
C THR A 194 1.89 10.38 10.03
N PRO A 195 2.94 10.24 10.88
CA PRO A 195 2.74 10.06 12.30
C PRO A 195 2.07 11.28 12.92
N GLN A 196 1.04 11.04 13.73
CA GLN A 196 0.47 12.06 14.61
C GLN A 196 1.53 12.46 15.64
N GLN A 197 1.78 13.74 15.77
CA GLN A 197 2.76 14.28 16.72
C GLN A 197 2.13 15.04 17.88
N ASN A 198 0.82 15.28 17.83
CA ASN A 198 0.09 15.94 18.90
C ASN A 198 -0.82 14.96 19.63
N TYR A 199 -0.28 14.29 20.65
CA TYR A 199 -1.01 13.37 21.52
C TYR A 199 -1.79 14.06 22.65
N GLU A 200 -1.81 15.41 22.68
CA GLU A 200 -2.54 16.19 23.70
C GLU A 200 -4.00 16.46 23.30
N VAL A 201 -4.35 16.15 22.05
CA VAL A 201 -5.73 16.29 21.55
C VAL A 201 -6.53 15.06 21.92
N ALA A 202 -7.73 15.25 22.45
CA ALA A 202 -8.62 14.15 22.78
C ALA A 202 -9.07 13.40 21.52
N ASP A 203 -9.22 12.06 21.62
CA ASP A 203 -9.59 11.18 20.50
C ASP A 203 -10.93 11.57 19.81
N ASP A 204 -11.79 12.33 20.51
CA ASP A 204 -13.08 12.80 20.04
C ASP A 204 -13.07 14.28 19.56
N ASP A 205 -11.92 14.92 19.55
CA ASP A 205 -11.79 16.28 19.02
C ASP A 205 -11.97 16.26 17.48
N PRO A 206 -13.00 16.95 16.96
CA PRO A 206 -13.26 16.98 15.53
C PRO A 206 -12.31 17.89 14.74
N SER A 207 -11.39 18.58 15.39
CA SER A 207 -10.44 19.47 14.72
C SER A 207 -9.40 18.64 13.96
N PRO A 208 -9.03 19.06 12.73
CA PRO A 208 -7.98 18.39 11.98
C PRO A 208 -6.63 18.49 12.71
N ASP A 209 -5.86 17.40 12.69
CA ASP A 209 -4.51 17.39 13.22
C ASP A 209 -3.66 18.51 12.57
N PRO A 210 -2.96 19.37 13.35
CA PRO A 210 -2.15 20.47 12.80
C PRO A 210 -1.04 20.01 11.86
N PHE A 211 -0.48 18.83 12.08
CA PHE A 211 0.57 18.27 11.23
C PHE A 211 0.01 17.80 9.90
N ASP A 212 -1.15 17.13 9.89
CA ASP A 212 -1.87 16.77 8.67
C ASP A 212 -2.24 18.02 7.86
N LEU A 213 -2.77 19.06 8.51
CA LEU A 213 -3.06 20.33 7.85
C LEU A 213 -1.81 20.97 7.23
N ARG A 214 -0.66 20.91 7.91
CA ARG A 214 0.61 21.40 7.40
C ARG A 214 1.05 20.60 6.16
N MET A 215 0.94 19.28 6.19
CA MET A 215 1.30 18.42 5.06
C MET A 215 0.38 18.63 3.86
N VAL A 216 -0.91 18.71 4.08
CA VAL A 216 -1.88 19.01 3.00
C VAL A 216 -1.61 20.38 2.37
N LYS A 217 -1.32 21.42 3.17
CA LYS A 217 -0.96 22.75 2.66
C LYS A 217 0.34 22.72 1.86
N LEU A 218 1.34 21.97 2.34
CA LEU A 218 2.62 21.78 1.63
C LEU A 218 2.40 21.14 0.27
N LEU A 219 1.71 20.00 0.22
CA LEU A 219 1.42 19.29 -1.02
C LEU A 219 0.64 20.15 -2.02
N ARG A 220 -0.41 20.85 -1.55
CA ARG A 220 -1.20 21.74 -2.41
C ARG A 220 -0.42 22.96 -2.93
N SER A 221 0.67 23.33 -2.27
CA SER A 221 1.52 24.43 -2.78
C SER A 221 2.36 24.02 -4.00
N TRP A 222 2.39 22.74 -4.36
CA TRP A 222 3.15 22.17 -5.47
C TRP A 222 2.28 21.78 -6.67
N THR A 223 0.97 21.83 -6.54
CA THR A 223 -0.02 21.59 -7.60
C THR A 223 -0.64 22.92 -8.06
#